data_fb2841800e40aeec4fe10bf91b94c5af
#
_entry.id   fb2841800e40aeec4fe10bf91b94c5af
#
_cell.length_a   1.000
_cell.length_b   1.000
_cell.length_c   1.000
_cell.angle_alpha   90.00
_cell.angle_beta   90.00
_cell.angle_gamma   90.00
#
_symmetry.space_group_name_H-M   'P 1'
#
loop_
_entity.id
_entity.type
_entity.pdbx_description
1 polymer ?
#
loop_
_entity_poly.entity_id
_entity_poly.type
_entity_poly.pdbx_seq_one_letter_code
_entity_poly.pdbx_strand_id
1 'polypeptide(L)'
;VIAWIGAAGEAVPDAAGAAAPAAAAAPAAAAPAAAAPAAAAPAAAGQKTVIVVGGGPGGYVAAIRAAQLGAKVTLVEREHIGGTCLNIGCIPTKCLLHSAELVSEIKDQGADIGVKVSGVEVDFPQVIAHKNAISKQLTQGVAGLLKQNKVARVDGEASFTGPKTLSVKKSDGSVEEMTADAIIVATGSVNAQPPIPGLKENPNCI
;
A
#
# COMPACT_ATOMS: atom_id res chain seq x y z
N VAL A 1 5.21 2.71 -29.03
CA VAL A 1 4.30 3.61 -29.77
C VAL A 1 4.08 4.83 -28.92
N ILE A 2 4.56 5.97 -29.35
CA ILE A 2 4.29 7.25 -28.70
C ILE A 2 2.97 7.73 -29.27
N ALA A 3 1.94 7.88 -28.45
CA ALA A 3 0.67 8.45 -28.86
C ALA A 3 0.84 9.96 -29.00
N TRP A 4 0.48 10.52 -30.17
CA TRP A 4 0.35 11.95 -30.38
C TRP A 4 -1.03 12.42 -29.95
N ILE A 5 -1.12 13.41 -29.07
CA ILE A 5 -2.37 14.04 -28.67
C ILE A 5 -2.34 15.47 -29.21
N GLY A 6 -3.05 15.72 -30.32
CA GLY A 6 -3.24 17.01 -30.93
C GLY A 6 -4.73 17.34 -31.12
N ALA A 7 -5.04 18.55 -31.56
CA ALA A 7 -6.40 18.95 -31.88
C ALA A 7 -6.91 18.20 -33.14
N ALA A 8 -8.22 18.00 -33.26
CA ALA A 8 -8.80 17.35 -34.43
C ALA A 8 -8.49 18.13 -35.70
N GLY A 9 -7.73 17.54 -36.66
CA GLY A 9 -7.30 18.14 -37.91
C GLY A 9 -5.85 18.63 -37.93
N GLU A 10 -5.08 18.49 -36.85
CA GLU A 10 -3.68 18.82 -36.81
C GLU A 10 -2.82 17.75 -37.49
N ALA A 11 -1.93 18.17 -38.39
CA ALA A 11 -1.04 17.25 -39.11
C ALA A 11 0.02 16.67 -38.17
N VAL A 12 0.15 15.35 -38.12
CA VAL A 12 1.22 14.67 -37.41
C VAL A 12 2.56 14.99 -38.06
N PRO A 13 3.56 15.52 -37.33
CA PRO A 13 4.88 15.77 -37.92
C PRO A 13 5.52 14.46 -38.39
N ASP A 14 6.05 14.45 -39.59
CA ASP A 14 6.76 13.32 -40.16
C ASP A 14 7.97 12.92 -39.31
N ALA A 15 8.02 11.64 -38.93
CA ALA A 15 9.08 11.05 -38.09
C ALA A 15 10.38 10.77 -38.87
N ALA A 16 10.66 11.52 -39.92
CA ALA A 16 11.91 11.43 -40.68
C ALA A 16 12.95 12.36 -40.09
N GLY A 17 13.74 11.85 -39.13
CA GLY A 17 14.92 12.59 -38.63
C GLY A 17 15.27 12.47 -37.16
N ALA A 18 14.58 11.66 -36.37
CA ALA A 18 14.99 11.40 -34.99
C ALA A 18 16.01 10.27 -34.93
N ALA A 19 17.29 10.63 -34.68
CA ALA A 19 18.29 9.64 -34.31
C ALA A 19 17.81 8.85 -33.12
N ALA A 20 17.97 7.51 -33.17
CA ALA A 20 17.60 6.62 -32.08
C ALA A 20 18.25 7.10 -30.77
N PRO A 21 17.46 7.34 -29.71
CA PRO A 21 18.05 7.64 -28.42
C PRO A 21 18.83 6.39 -27.95
N ALA A 22 20.09 6.61 -27.53
CA ALA A 22 20.88 5.61 -26.85
C ALA A 22 20.04 4.97 -25.73
N ALA A 23 20.13 3.64 -25.60
CA ALA A 23 19.40 2.88 -24.58
C ALA A 23 19.64 3.53 -23.20
N ALA A 24 18.66 4.27 -22.74
CA ALA A 24 18.64 4.76 -21.38
C ALA A 24 18.43 3.55 -20.48
N ALA A 25 19.36 3.35 -19.55
CA ALA A 25 19.20 2.41 -18.46
C ALA A 25 17.80 2.60 -17.87
N ALA A 26 17.07 1.49 -17.64
CA ALA A 26 15.76 1.52 -17.03
C ALA A 26 15.84 2.38 -15.76
N PRO A 27 14.96 3.36 -15.58
CA PRO A 27 14.97 4.13 -14.36
C PRO A 27 14.72 3.19 -13.21
N ALA A 28 15.70 3.10 -12.28
CA ALA A 28 15.44 2.56 -10.97
C ALA A 28 14.16 3.23 -10.49
N ALA A 29 13.17 2.42 -10.09
CA ALA A 29 11.88 2.92 -9.63
C ALA A 29 12.15 4.03 -8.63
N ALA A 30 11.92 5.25 -9.04
CA ALA A 30 12.08 6.40 -8.19
C ALA A 30 11.11 6.16 -7.02
N ALA A 31 11.67 6.06 -5.81
CA ALA A 31 10.87 6.16 -4.61
C ALA A 31 9.96 7.38 -4.80
N PRO A 32 8.65 7.28 -4.51
CA PRO A 32 7.75 8.41 -4.69
C PRO A 32 8.37 9.60 -3.99
N ALA A 33 8.65 10.66 -4.74
CA ALA A 33 9.20 11.88 -4.21
C ALA A 33 8.36 12.26 -3.00
N ALA A 34 9.00 12.30 -1.83
CA ALA A 34 8.34 12.73 -0.62
C ALA A 34 7.74 14.10 -0.94
N ALA A 35 6.41 14.16 -0.99
CA ALA A 35 5.72 15.42 -1.13
C ALA A 35 6.30 16.33 -0.05
N ALA A 36 6.83 17.49 -0.48
CA ALA A 36 7.37 18.47 0.43
C ALA A 36 6.36 18.68 1.58
N PRO A 37 6.80 18.73 2.84
CA PRO A 37 5.89 18.91 3.95
C PRO A 37 5.10 20.19 3.68
N ALA A 38 3.79 20.05 3.48
CA ALA A 38 2.91 21.19 3.44
C ALA A 38 3.14 21.94 4.74
N ALA A 39 3.50 23.22 4.64
CA ALA A 39 3.78 24.07 5.78
C ALA A 39 2.66 23.89 6.81
N ALA A 40 3.04 23.52 8.04
CA ALA A 40 2.11 23.35 9.13
C ALA A 40 1.34 24.69 9.29
N ALA A 41 0.02 24.65 9.11
CA ALA A 41 -0.81 25.77 9.44
C ALA A 41 -0.61 26.13 10.92
N PRO A 42 -0.59 27.43 11.29
CA PRO A 42 -0.36 27.83 12.66
C PRO A 42 -1.40 27.18 13.58
N ALA A 43 -0.93 26.62 14.68
CA ALA A 43 -1.75 26.00 15.70
C ALA A 43 -2.67 27.09 16.31
N ALA A 44 -3.92 27.13 15.84
CA ALA A 44 -4.98 27.92 16.47
C ALA A 44 -5.51 27.16 17.70
N ALA A 45 -5.94 27.90 18.70
CA ALA A 45 -6.42 27.47 20.01
C ALA A 45 -7.21 26.15 19.99
N GLY A 46 -6.69 25.10 20.72
CA GLY A 46 -7.32 23.81 20.87
C GLY A 46 -7.00 22.84 19.73
N GLN A 47 -5.79 22.26 19.75
CA GLN A 47 -5.42 21.18 18.83
C GLN A 47 -6.44 20.03 18.94
N LYS A 48 -7.16 19.75 17.87
CA LYS A 48 -8.13 18.67 17.85
C LYS A 48 -7.44 17.31 17.93
N THR A 49 -8.04 16.41 18.68
CA THR A 49 -7.59 15.02 18.80
C THR A 49 -8.37 14.13 17.83
N VAL A 50 -7.67 13.24 17.13
CA VAL A 50 -8.27 12.28 16.19
C VAL A 50 -7.73 10.90 16.48
N ILE A 51 -8.61 9.93 16.63
CA ILE A 51 -8.24 8.52 16.65
C ILE A 51 -8.63 7.90 15.31
N VAL A 52 -7.70 7.19 14.68
CA VAL A 52 -7.95 6.41 13.46
C VAL A 52 -7.87 4.94 13.82
N VAL A 53 -8.93 4.19 13.58
CA VAL A 53 -8.98 2.75 13.85
C VAL A 53 -8.78 1.99 12.55
N GLY A 54 -7.67 1.26 12.47
CA GLY A 54 -7.22 0.51 11.31
C GLY A 54 -6.05 1.19 10.58
N GLY A 55 -4.96 0.44 10.39
CA GLY A 55 -3.71 0.90 9.78
C GLY A 55 -3.55 0.51 8.30
N GLY A 56 -4.63 0.13 7.64
CA GLY A 56 -4.66 -0.11 6.18
C GLY A 56 -4.59 1.18 5.35
N PRO A 57 -4.68 1.10 4.00
CA PRO A 57 -4.54 2.27 3.12
C PRO A 57 -5.47 3.44 3.46
N GLY A 58 -6.72 3.16 3.80
CA GLY A 58 -7.65 4.21 4.24
C GLY A 58 -7.22 4.87 5.55
N GLY A 59 -6.75 4.06 6.51
CA GLY A 59 -6.39 4.54 7.84
C GLY A 59 -5.08 5.30 7.89
N TYR A 60 -3.97 4.73 7.39
CA TYR A 60 -2.68 5.43 7.48
C TYR A 60 -2.67 6.73 6.65
N VAL A 61 -3.34 6.76 5.49
CA VAL A 61 -3.47 7.97 4.68
C VAL A 61 -4.27 9.04 5.44
N ALA A 62 -5.41 8.65 6.03
CA ALA A 62 -6.23 9.56 6.83
C ALA A 62 -5.48 10.09 8.06
N ALA A 63 -4.75 9.22 8.76
CA ALA A 63 -3.95 9.58 9.93
C ALA A 63 -2.85 10.60 9.59
N ILE A 64 -2.07 10.33 8.53
CA ILE A 64 -1.03 11.25 8.05
C ILE A 64 -1.65 12.59 7.65
N ARG A 65 -2.75 12.56 6.89
CA ARG A 65 -3.40 13.79 6.44
C ARG A 65 -3.97 14.61 7.59
N ALA A 66 -4.62 13.98 8.57
CA ALA A 66 -5.13 14.66 9.77
C ALA A 66 -3.99 15.32 10.56
N ALA A 67 -2.85 14.63 10.71
CA ALA A 67 -1.68 15.18 11.39
C ALA A 67 -1.08 16.37 10.62
N GLN A 68 -1.00 16.31 9.29
CA GLN A 68 -0.58 17.44 8.44
C GLN A 68 -1.49 18.66 8.55
N LEU A 69 -2.77 18.43 8.84
CA LEU A 69 -3.76 19.49 9.08
C LEU A 69 -3.72 20.01 10.53
N GLY A 70 -2.76 19.56 11.33
CA GLY A 70 -2.53 20.08 12.69
C GLY A 70 -3.26 19.31 13.80
N ALA A 71 -3.93 18.19 13.52
CA ALA A 71 -4.54 17.38 14.57
C ALA A 71 -3.48 16.58 15.34
N LYS A 72 -3.76 16.29 16.62
CA LYS A 72 -3.06 15.28 17.40
C LYS A 72 -3.68 13.92 17.07
N VAL A 73 -2.95 13.06 16.36
CA VAL A 73 -3.49 11.81 15.82
C VAL A 73 -2.93 10.60 16.52
N THR A 74 -3.80 9.65 16.86
CA THR A 74 -3.46 8.31 17.29
C THR A 74 -4.03 7.31 16.30
N LEU A 75 -3.19 6.41 15.79
CA LEU A 75 -3.58 5.30 14.94
C LEU A 75 -3.60 4.02 15.77
N VAL A 76 -4.73 3.36 15.83
CA VAL A 76 -4.89 2.04 16.48
C VAL A 76 -4.94 0.97 15.39
N GLU A 77 -4.02 0.00 15.46
CA GLU A 77 -3.95 -1.12 14.52
C GLU A 77 -3.85 -2.44 15.27
N ARG A 78 -4.66 -3.42 14.87
CA ARG A 78 -4.75 -4.72 15.54
C ARG A 78 -3.65 -5.69 15.13
N GLU A 79 -3.27 -5.69 13.85
CA GLU A 79 -2.39 -6.70 13.27
C GLU A 79 -1.13 -6.08 12.65
N HIS A 80 -1.29 -5.50 11.47
CA HIS A 80 -0.15 -5.04 10.67
C HIS A 80 -0.40 -3.70 9.99
N ILE A 81 0.49 -2.75 10.20
CA ILE A 81 0.51 -1.51 9.43
C ILE A 81 0.58 -1.83 7.94
N GLY A 82 -0.18 -1.08 7.13
CA GLY A 82 -0.35 -1.34 5.71
C GLY A 82 -1.56 -2.20 5.39
N GLY A 83 -2.17 -2.85 6.41
CA GLY A 83 -3.36 -3.67 6.30
C GLY A 83 -3.25 -4.77 5.24
N THR A 84 -4.37 -5.26 4.78
CA THR A 84 -4.46 -6.29 3.72
C THR A 84 -3.62 -5.94 2.49
N CYS A 85 -3.69 -4.70 2.02
CA CYS A 85 -3.07 -4.30 0.76
C CYS A 85 -1.55 -4.54 0.73
N LEU A 86 -0.81 -4.10 1.75
CA LEU A 86 0.65 -4.21 1.77
C LEU A 86 1.15 -5.59 2.23
N ASN A 87 0.37 -6.28 3.07
CA ASN A 87 0.83 -7.51 3.71
C ASN A 87 0.40 -8.79 2.98
N ILE A 88 -0.88 -8.88 2.55
CA ILE A 88 -1.46 -10.11 1.99
C ILE A 88 -2.32 -9.89 0.74
N GLY A 89 -2.37 -8.67 0.21
CA GLY A 89 -3.26 -8.31 -0.90
C GLY A 89 -2.54 -7.73 -2.11
N CYS A 90 -2.78 -6.44 -2.37
CA CYS A 90 -2.37 -5.76 -3.61
C CYS A 90 -0.89 -5.92 -3.95
N ILE A 91 -0.01 -5.67 -2.99
CA ILE A 91 1.43 -5.65 -3.22
C ILE A 91 1.99 -7.06 -3.41
N PRO A 92 1.76 -8.02 -2.49
CA PRO A 92 2.19 -9.41 -2.71
C PRO A 92 1.68 -9.97 -4.04
N THR A 93 0.41 -9.76 -4.36
CA THR A 93 -0.18 -10.25 -5.61
C THR A 93 0.51 -9.66 -6.84
N LYS A 94 0.77 -8.33 -6.86
CA LYS A 94 1.47 -7.70 -7.97
C LYS A 94 2.92 -8.18 -8.11
N CYS A 95 3.62 -8.44 -7.02
CA CYS A 95 4.97 -9.01 -7.06
C CYS A 95 4.97 -10.40 -7.73
N LEU A 96 4.00 -11.26 -7.35
CA LEU A 96 3.88 -12.60 -7.93
C LEU A 96 3.46 -12.54 -9.41
N LEU A 97 2.49 -11.70 -9.74
CA LEU A 97 2.05 -11.50 -11.12
C LEU A 97 3.18 -11.01 -12.01
N HIS A 98 3.98 -10.04 -11.56
CA HIS A 98 5.10 -9.53 -12.33
C HIS A 98 6.13 -10.62 -12.67
N SER A 99 6.43 -11.50 -11.70
CA SER A 99 7.31 -12.65 -11.97
C SER A 99 6.69 -13.62 -12.98
N ALA A 100 5.40 -13.87 -12.90
CA ALA A 100 4.69 -14.75 -13.83
C ALA A 100 4.60 -14.13 -15.23
N GLU A 101 4.29 -12.83 -15.33
CA GLU A 101 4.22 -12.08 -16.57
C GLU A 101 5.56 -12.11 -17.32
N LEU A 102 6.68 -11.88 -16.62
CA LEU A 102 8.01 -11.93 -17.23
C LEU A 102 8.30 -13.30 -17.86
N VAL A 103 7.94 -14.39 -17.18
CA VAL A 103 8.09 -15.75 -17.71
C VAL A 103 7.21 -15.99 -18.94
N SER A 104 5.95 -15.52 -18.88
CA SER A 104 5.00 -15.65 -19.99
C SER A 104 5.45 -14.83 -21.20
N GLU A 105 5.84 -13.57 -21.02
CA GLU A 105 6.34 -12.71 -22.08
C GLU A 105 7.54 -13.33 -22.81
N ILE A 106 8.51 -13.88 -22.06
CA ILE A 106 9.68 -14.54 -22.66
C ILE A 106 9.25 -15.77 -23.47
N LYS A 107 8.35 -16.61 -22.92
CA LYS A 107 7.93 -17.85 -23.57
C LYS A 107 7.01 -17.63 -24.77
N ASP A 108 6.08 -16.71 -24.64
CA ASP A 108 4.97 -16.56 -25.59
C ASP A 108 5.27 -15.52 -26.67
N GLN A 109 6.02 -14.46 -26.33
CA GLN A 109 6.27 -13.32 -27.22
C GLN A 109 7.75 -13.13 -27.56
N GLY A 110 8.66 -13.73 -26.81
CA GLY A 110 10.09 -13.50 -26.97
C GLY A 110 10.59 -13.71 -28.40
N ALA A 111 10.15 -14.78 -29.06
CA ALA A 111 10.56 -15.10 -30.42
C ALA A 111 10.13 -14.03 -31.44
N ASP A 112 8.92 -13.48 -31.30
CA ASP A 112 8.34 -12.48 -32.20
C ASP A 112 9.05 -11.15 -32.11
N ILE A 113 9.55 -10.79 -30.91
CA ILE A 113 10.30 -9.54 -30.68
C ILE A 113 11.82 -9.72 -30.80
N GLY A 114 12.29 -10.90 -31.20
CA GLY A 114 13.69 -11.19 -31.45
C GLY A 114 14.48 -11.60 -30.20
N VAL A 115 13.84 -11.84 -29.07
CA VAL A 115 14.46 -12.34 -27.82
C VAL A 115 14.54 -13.87 -27.86
N LYS A 116 15.74 -14.42 -27.94
CA LYS A 116 15.99 -15.86 -27.93
C LYS A 116 16.65 -16.27 -26.63
N VAL A 117 16.02 -17.18 -25.89
CA VAL A 117 16.54 -17.73 -24.65
C VAL A 117 16.71 -19.25 -24.76
N SER A 118 17.75 -19.79 -24.16
CA SER A 118 18.00 -21.25 -24.14
C SER A 118 17.14 -22.00 -23.12
N GLY A 119 16.48 -21.28 -22.21
CA GLY A 119 15.56 -21.83 -21.19
C GLY A 119 15.14 -20.76 -20.20
N VAL A 120 14.04 -21.01 -19.51
CA VAL A 120 13.55 -20.17 -18.41
C VAL A 120 13.31 -21.10 -17.22
N GLU A 121 14.02 -20.88 -16.15
CA GLU A 121 13.86 -21.57 -14.86
C GLU A 121 13.30 -20.60 -13.83
N VAL A 122 12.41 -21.08 -12.96
CA VAL A 122 11.78 -20.29 -11.92
C VAL A 122 12.22 -20.82 -10.56
N ASP A 123 13.01 -20.02 -9.84
CA ASP A 123 13.29 -20.25 -8.42
C ASP A 123 12.12 -19.66 -7.58
N PHE A 124 11.11 -20.48 -7.31
CA PHE A 124 9.94 -20.05 -6.56
C PHE A 124 10.24 -19.58 -5.13
N PRO A 125 11.10 -20.23 -4.35
CA PRO A 125 11.59 -19.69 -3.08
C PRO A 125 12.12 -18.26 -3.18
N GLN A 126 12.89 -17.94 -4.23
CA GLN A 126 13.41 -16.60 -4.46
C GLN A 126 12.30 -15.60 -4.84
N VAL A 127 11.31 -16.03 -5.62
CA VAL A 127 10.12 -15.21 -5.92
C VAL A 127 9.38 -14.81 -4.63
N ILE A 128 9.20 -15.77 -3.72
CA ILE A 128 8.57 -15.53 -2.42
C ILE A 128 9.43 -14.61 -1.53
N ALA A 129 10.75 -14.81 -1.51
CA ALA A 129 11.68 -13.95 -0.78
C ALA A 129 11.62 -12.50 -1.28
N HIS A 130 11.63 -12.30 -2.59
CA HIS A 130 11.49 -10.99 -3.23
C HIS A 130 10.16 -10.31 -2.83
N LYS A 131 9.04 -11.00 -2.98
CA LYS A 131 7.72 -10.53 -2.57
C LYS A 131 7.70 -10.09 -1.10
N ASN A 132 8.27 -10.88 -0.20
CA ASN A 132 8.34 -10.57 1.23
C ASN A 132 9.19 -9.33 1.50
N ALA A 133 10.33 -9.18 0.79
CA ALA A 133 11.20 -8.02 0.92
C ALA A 133 10.48 -6.72 0.52
N ILE A 134 9.74 -6.72 -0.59
CA ILE A 134 8.95 -5.57 -1.05
C ILE A 134 7.86 -5.21 -0.05
N SER A 135 7.07 -6.19 0.43
CA SER A 135 6.04 -5.95 1.45
C SER A 135 6.64 -5.34 2.73
N LYS A 136 7.78 -5.88 3.19
CA LYS A 136 8.49 -5.35 4.36
C LYS A 136 8.98 -3.92 4.14
N GLN A 137 9.56 -3.62 2.98
CA GLN A 137 10.04 -2.28 2.64
C GLN A 137 8.89 -1.26 2.68
N LEU A 138 7.74 -1.58 2.08
CA LEU A 138 6.61 -0.68 2.03
C LEU A 138 5.95 -0.48 3.40
N THR A 139 5.80 -1.52 4.19
CA THR A 139 5.25 -1.40 5.55
C THR A 139 6.16 -0.58 6.46
N GLN A 140 7.48 -0.75 6.34
CA GLN A 140 8.45 0.09 7.03
C GLN A 140 8.40 1.55 6.57
N GLY A 141 8.20 1.78 5.27
CA GLY A 141 8.01 3.12 4.71
C GLY A 141 6.79 3.83 5.31
N VAL A 142 5.65 3.14 5.40
CA VAL A 142 4.44 3.67 6.04
C VAL A 142 4.68 3.96 7.53
N ALA A 143 5.32 3.05 8.26
CA ALA A 143 5.66 3.28 9.66
C ALA A 143 6.58 4.50 9.84
N GLY A 144 7.54 4.68 8.94
CA GLY A 144 8.39 5.88 8.88
C GLY A 144 7.61 7.17 8.66
N LEU A 145 6.67 7.16 7.70
CA LEU A 145 5.80 8.31 7.41
C LEU A 145 4.90 8.67 8.59
N LEU A 146 4.33 7.69 9.27
CA LEU A 146 3.53 7.91 10.50
C LEU A 146 4.37 8.60 11.57
N LYS A 147 5.59 8.08 11.82
CA LYS A 147 6.52 8.67 12.77
C LYS A 147 6.94 10.10 12.41
N GLN A 148 7.26 10.34 11.13
CA GLN A 148 7.65 11.66 10.62
C GLN A 148 6.54 12.69 10.82
N ASN A 149 5.28 12.27 10.64
CA ASN A 149 4.10 13.12 10.86
C ASN A 149 3.62 13.14 12.33
N LYS A 150 4.41 12.57 13.26
CA LYS A 150 4.09 12.56 14.71
C LYS A 150 2.76 11.88 15.03
N VAL A 151 2.34 10.91 14.22
CA VAL A 151 1.19 10.08 14.53
C VAL A 151 1.58 9.05 15.58
N ALA A 152 0.88 9.06 16.72
CA ALA A 152 1.06 8.02 17.74
C ALA A 152 0.48 6.71 17.24
N ARG A 153 1.20 5.60 17.39
CA ARG A 153 0.72 4.27 17.06
C ARG A 153 0.42 3.48 18.32
N VAL A 154 -0.72 2.83 18.35
CA VAL A 154 -1.12 1.89 19.40
C VAL A 154 -1.46 0.56 18.73
N ASP A 155 -0.73 -0.50 19.12
CA ASP A 155 -0.99 -1.85 18.63
C ASP A 155 -2.04 -2.50 19.54
N GLY A 156 -3.26 -2.72 19.01
CA GLY A 156 -4.37 -3.28 19.75
C GLY A 156 -5.69 -3.28 18.99
N GLU A 157 -6.66 -3.93 19.57
CA GLU A 157 -8.02 -4.03 19.07
C GLU A 157 -8.92 -3.01 19.75
N ALA A 158 -9.53 -2.13 18.97
CA ALA A 158 -10.39 -1.07 19.47
C ALA A 158 -11.86 -1.48 19.43
N SER A 159 -12.59 -1.16 20.50
CA SER A 159 -14.05 -1.30 20.60
C SER A 159 -14.66 -0.01 21.11
N PHE A 160 -15.82 0.37 20.59
CA PHE A 160 -16.53 1.55 21.08
C PHE A 160 -17.15 1.30 22.46
N THR A 161 -16.89 2.20 23.41
CA THR A 161 -17.55 2.26 24.70
C THR A 161 -18.46 3.48 24.83
N GLY A 162 -18.33 4.43 23.89
CA GLY A 162 -19.16 5.64 23.81
C GLY A 162 -19.00 6.31 22.46
N PRO A 163 -19.74 7.39 22.17
CA PRO A 163 -19.72 8.06 20.87
C PRO A 163 -18.34 8.58 20.46
N LYS A 164 -17.48 8.89 21.44
CA LYS A 164 -16.13 9.43 21.23
C LYS A 164 -15.09 8.72 22.07
N THR A 165 -15.42 7.52 22.59
CA THR A 165 -14.59 6.76 23.50
C THR A 165 -14.41 5.34 22.97
N LEU A 166 -13.16 4.89 22.99
CA LEU A 166 -12.75 3.55 22.62
C LEU A 166 -12.05 2.86 23.80
N SER A 167 -12.34 1.58 23.96
CA SER A 167 -11.52 0.65 24.74
C SER A 167 -10.57 -0.04 23.78
N VAL A 168 -9.27 0.04 24.02
CA VAL A 168 -8.23 -0.59 23.19
C VAL A 168 -7.57 -1.70 24.00
N LYS A 169 -7.78 -2.95 23.56
CA LYS A 169 -7.12 -4.13 24.12
C LYS A 169 -5.79 -4.35 23.39
N LYS A 170 -4.69 -4.15 24.11
CA LYS A 170 -3.34 -4.33 23.58
C LYS A 170 -2.91 -5.80 23.53
N SER A 171 -1.84 -6.08 22.79
CA SER A 171 -1.28 -7.43 22.66
C SER A 171 -0.75 -8.02 23.97
N ASP A 172 -0.38 -7.18 24.94
CA ASP A 172 0.03 -7.59 26.30
C ASP A 172 -1.15 -7.92 27.23
N GLY A 173 -2.39 -7.81 26.73
CA GLY A 173 -3.63 -8.02 27.49
C GLY A 173 -4.12 -6.81 28.27
N SER A 174 -3.34 -5.73 28.33
CA SER A 174 -3.77 -4.48 28.96
C SER A 174 -4.90 -3.82 28.15
N VAL A 175 -5.74 -3.08 28.86
CA VAL A 175 -6.85 -2.34 28.26
C VAL A 175 -6.65 -0.85 28.56
N GLU A 176 -6.68 -0.04 27.51
CA GLU A 176 -6.58 1.41 27.61
C GLU A 176 -7.85 2.07 27.08
N GLU A 177 -8.43 2.98 27.86
CA GLU A 177 -9.55 3.79 27.39
C GLU A 177 -9.01 5.08 26.76
N MET A 178 -9.50 5.39 25.56
CA MET A 178 -9.07 6.53 24.77
C MET A 178 -10.26 7.34 24.28
N THR A 179 -10.15 8.66 24.40
CA THR A 179 -11.17 9.61 23.93
C THR A 179 -10.59 10.56 22.88
N ALA A 180 -11.38 10.99 21.92
CA ALA A 180 -10.98 11.97 20.92
C ALA A 180 -12.14 12.88 20.49
N ASP A 181 -11.81 14.03 19.90
CA ASP A 181 -12.82 14.91 19.28
C ASP A 181 -13.51 14.25 18.09
N ALA A 182 -12.74 13.43 17.32
CA ALA A 182 -13.24 12.67 16.19
C ALA A 182 -12.57 11.27 16.11
N ILE A 183 -13.33 10.31 15.63
CA ILE A 183 -12.87 8.95 15.39
C ILE A 183 -13.12 8.59 13.93
N ILE A 184 -12.08 8.15 13.24
CA ILE A 184 -12.15 7.65 11.85
C ILE A 184 -12.09 6.13 11.90
N VAL A 185 -13.12 5.47 11.39
CA VAL A 185 -13.19 4.01 11.29
C VAL A 185 -12.71 3.59 9.91
N ALA A 186 -11.58 2.90 9.86
CA ALA A 186 -10.93 2.41 8.63
C ALA A 186 -10.49 0.93 8.79
N THR A 187 -11.33 0.13 9.42
CA THR A 187 -11.03 -1.24 9.85
C THR A 187 -10.93 -2.27 8.73
N GLY A 188 -11.26 -1.85 7.48
CA GLY A 188 -11.20 -2.73 6.31
C GLY A 188 -12.28 -3.82 6.33
N SER A 189 -11.92 -4.99 5.82
CA SER A 189 -12.82 -6.14 5.68
C SER A 189 -12.07 -7.45 5.93
N VAL A 190 -12.82 -8.49 6.20
CA VAL A 190 -12.32 -9.86 6.32
C VAL A 190 -12.97 -10.73 5.23
N ASN A 191 -12.36 -11.86 4.92
CA ASN A 191 -12.90 -12.81 3.96
C ASN A 191 -14.24 -13.34 4.46
N ALA A 192 -15.25 -13.27 3.61
CA ALA A 192 -16.53 -13.92 3.89
C ALA A 192 -16.40 -15.44 3.71
N GLN A 193 -16.83 -16.18 4.71
CA GLN A 193 -16.93 -17.63 4.61
C GLN A 193 -18.43 -18.00 4.46
N PRO A 194 -18.86 -18.37 3.25
CA PRO A 194 -20.24 -18.78 3.06
C PRO A 194 -20.55 -20.07 3.86
N PRO A 195 -21.78 -20.26 4.31
CA PRO A 195 -22.17 -21.43 5.12
C PRO A 195 -22.38 -22.66 4.21
N ILE A 196 -21.33 -23.09 3.53
CA ILE A 196 -21.34 -24.30 2.71
C ILE A 196 -20.86 -25.46 3.59
N PRO A 197 -21.66 -26.55 3.71
CA PRO A 197 -21.25 -27.73 4.48
C PRO A 197 -19.91 -28.28 4.00
N GLY A 198 -18.99 -28.55 4.92
CA GLY A 198 -17.67 -29.09 4.64
C GLY A 198 -16.63 -28.05 4.19
N LEU A 199 -16.97 -26.78 3.99
CA LEU A 199 -16.01 -25.76 3.55
C LEU A 199 -14.97 -25.45 4.63
N LYS A 200 -15.40 -25.34 5.88
CA LYS A 200 -14.50 -25.03 7.01
C LYS A 200 -13.62 -26.19 7.42
N GLU A 201 -14.11 -27.39 7.22
CA GLU A 201 -13.46 -28.65 7.59
C GLU A 201 -12.49 -29.14 6.51
N ASN A 202 -12.55 -28.58 5.32
CA ASN A 202 -11.68 -29.00 4.20
C ASN A 202 -10.34 -28.27 4.26
N PRO A 203 -9.22 -28.98 4.49
CA PRO A 203 -7.90 -28.37 4.62
C PRO A 203 -7.38 -27.74 3.30
N ASN A 204 -8.02 -28.02 2.18
CA ASN A 204 -7.69 -27.45 0.88
C ASN A 204 -8.48 -26.17 0.58
N CYS A 205 -9.38 -25.75 1.47
CA CYS A 205 -10.10 -24.49 1.34
C CYS A 205 -9.49 -23.45 2.30
N ILE A 206 -8.97 -22.37 1.74
CA ILE A 206 -8.33 -21.26 2.46
C ILE A 206 -9.05 -19.93 2.17
#